data_280e3bdb4b39511a33f901ebd6bd7a8e
#
_entry.id   280e3bdb4b39511a33f901ebd6bd7a8e
#
_cell.length_a   1.000
_cell.length_b   1.000
_cell.length_c   1.000
_cell.angle_alpha   90.00
_cell.angle_beta   90.00
_cell.angle_gamma   90.00
#
_symmetry.space_group_name_H-M   'P 1'
#
loop_
_entity.id
_entity.type
_entity.pdbx_description
1 polymer ?
#
loop_
_entity_poly.entity_id
_entity_poly.type
_entity_poly.pdbx_seq_one_letter_code
_entity_poly.pdbx_strand_id
1 'polypeptide(L)'
;MSGDARVGSTARRWEIALACAAAAVVLAAVTIAAIVAVPPTIANLSSEVSDGSAPTDLGGGSVVVPADWVVTRDSADAITVRTPDGALRARLESVDEKPGDVVADAGVGASRSELLASGLTAVHVDLDDGGVVAGVGEPDAAPSVRVVVQVHPAEGDEPAEYRTAIGDLLEGIRR
;
A
#
# COMPACT_ATOMS: atom_id res chain seq x y z
N MET A 1 -66.84 37.10 -5.45
CA MET A 1 -66.34 35.84 -4.83
C MET A 1 -65.33 35.21 -5.78
N SER A 2 -64.05 35.47 -5.58
CA SER A 2 -62.96 34.79 -6.32
C SER A 2 -61.64 35.03 -5.55
N GLY A 3 -61.29 34.16 -4.66
CA GLY A 3 -60.12 34.34 -3.80
C GLY A 3 -59.54 33.06 -3.18
N ASP A 4 -59.56 31.89 -3.89
CA ASP A 4 -59.05 30.66 -3.27
C ASP A 4 -58.10 29.79 -4.12
N ALA A 5 -57.60 30.31 -5.25
CA ALA A 5 -56.80 29.48 -6.16
C ALA A 5 -55.26 29.59 -6.00
N ARG A 6 -54.73 30.42 -5.09
CA ARG A 6 -53.25 30.71 -5.03
C ARG A 6 -52.51 30.01 -3.87
N VAL A 7 -53.18 29.50 -2.90
CA VAL A 7 -52.52 28.89 -1.71
C VAL A 7 -52.03 27.46 -1.99
N GLY A 8 -52.66 26.72 -2.91
CA GLY A 8 -52.26 25.33 -3.21
C GLY A 8 -50.97 25.15 -4.00
N SER A 9 -50.48 26.18 -4.71
CA SER A 9 -49.31 26.02 -5.61
C SER A 9 -47.97 26.15 -4.86
N THR A 10 -47.95 26.93 -3.80
CA THR A 10 -46.73 27.12 -2.98
C THR A 10 -46.48 25.92 -2.08
N ALA A 11 -47.50 25.36 -1.44
CA ALA A 11 -47.36 24.16 -0.60
C ALA A 11 -46.82 22.98 -1.42
N ARG A 12 -47.33 22.75 -2.60
CA ARG A 12 -46.91 21.64 -3.49
C ARG A 12 -45.45 21.83 -3.97
N ARG A 13 -45.00 23.07 -4.18
CA ARG A 13 -43.59 23.35 -4.54
C ARG A 13 -42.63 23.06 -3.40
N TRP A 14 -43.02 23.33 -2.16
CA TRP A 14 -42.23 23.02 -0.98
C TRP A 14 -42.15 21.51 -0.72
N GLU A 15 -43.24 20.77 -0.93
CA GLU A 15 -43.24 19.30 -0.84
C GLU A 15 -42.28 18.66 -1.86
N ILE A 16 -42.31 19.15 -3.11
CA ILE A 16 -41.40 18.67 -4.15
C ILE A 16 -39.93 19.01 -3.81
N ALA A 17 -39.67 20.23 -3.33
CA ALA A 17 -38.33 20.62 -2.93
C ALA A 17 -37.76 19.78 -1.77
N LEU A 18 -38.60 19.48 -0.76
CA LEU A 18 -38.25 18.59 0.35
C LEU A 18 -38.00 17.15 -0.12
N ALA A 19 -38.82 16.64 -1.03
CA ALA A 19 -38.62 15.30 -1.59
C ALA A 19 -37.32 15.19 -2.40
N CYS A 20 -37.01 16.23 -3.20
CA CYS A 20 -35.76 16.29 -3.95
C CYS A 20 -34.53 16.39 -3.01
N ALA A 21 -34.60 17.19 -1.94
CA ALA A 21 -33.54 17.29 -0.95
C ALA A 21 -33.30 15.97 -0.20
N ALA A 22 -34.38 15.29 0.21
CA ALA A 22 -34.30 13.98 0.84
C ALA A 22 -33.70 12.92 -0.11
N ALA A 23 -34.09 12.90 -1.37
CA ALA A 23 -33.52 12.00 -2.37
C ALA A 23 -32.03 12.26 -2.60
N ALA A 24 -31.60 13.53 -2.64
CA ALA A 24 -30.18 13.90 -2.78
C ALA A 24 -29.36 13.44 -1.58
N VAL A 25 -29.87 13.58 -0.35
CA VAL A 25 -29.20 13.12 0.87
C VAL A 25 -29.09 11.59 0.88
N VAL A 26 -30.12 10.86 0.49
CA VAL A 26 -30.08 9.39 0.41
C VAL A 26 -29.07 8.96 -0.67
N LEU A 27 -29.07 9.61 -1.82
CA LEU A 27 -28.13 9.30 -2.90
C LEU A 27 -26.66 9.54 -2.44
N ALA A 28 -26.39 10.66 -1.76
CA ALA A 28 -25.08 10.97 -1.20
C ALA A 28 -24.67 9.94 -0.15
N ALA A 29 -25.58 9.55 0.76
CA ALA A 29 -25.30 8.54 1.78
C ALA A 29 -25.01 7.16 1.16
N VAL A 30 -25.76 6.74 0.13
CA VAL A 30 -25.53 5.49 -0.60
C VAL A 30 -24.17 5.52 -1.35
N THR A 31 -23.83 6.68 -1.96
CA THR A 31 -22.55 6.84 -2.65
C THR A 31 -21.38 6.76 -1.67
N ILE A 32 -21.48 7.44 -0.51
CA ILE A 32 -20.46 7.36 0.54
C ILE A 32 -20.34 5.94 1.09
N ALA A 33 -21.47 5.28 1.36
CA ALA A 33 -21.48 3.89 1.83
C ALA A 33 -20.87 2.94 0.80
N ALA A 34 -21.13 3.14 -0.51
CA ALA A 34 -20.53 2.35 -1.58
C ALA A 34 -19.01 2.56 -1.68
N ILE A 35 -18.52 3.78 -1.48
CA ILE A 35 -17.06 4.10 -1.49
C ILE A 35 -16.37 3.51 -0.25
N VAL A 36 -17.01 3.60 0.93
CA VAL A 36 -16.45 3.09 2.19
C VAL A 36 -16.56 1.57 2.28
N ALA A 37 -17.60 0.98 1.67
CA ALA A 37 -17.85 -0.46 1.62
C ALA A 37 -17.29 -1.13 0.35
N VAL A 38 -16.32 -0.50 -0.38
CA VAL A 38 -15.60 -1.22 -1.44
C VAL A 38 -15.04 -2.50 -0.83
N PRO A 39 -15.60 -3.67 -1.15
CA PRO A 39 -15.14 -4.91 -0.52
C PRO A 39 -13.65 -5.10 -0.83
N PRO A 40 -12.86 -5.69 0.08
CA PRO A 40 -11.45 -6.02 -0.18
C PRO A 40 -11.28 -6.89 -1.44
N THR A 41 -12.34 -7.51 -1.92
CA THR A 41 -12.39 -8.22 -3.20
C THR A 41 -12.15 -7.32 -4.43
N ILE A 42 -12.45 -6.02 -4.38
CA ILE A 42 -12.15 -5.09 -5.50
C ILE A 42 -10.71 -4.59 -5.42
N ALA A 43 -10.15 -4.42 -4.23
CA ALA A 43 -8.72 -4.14 -4.07
C ALA A 43 -7.85 -5.28 -4.63
N ASN A 44 -8.34 -6.53 -4.53
CA ASN A 44 -7.67 -7.70 -5.13
C ASN A 44 -7.76 -7.76 -6.66
N LEU A 45 -8.61 -6.96 -7.32
CA LEU A 45 -8.66 -6.90 -8.79
C LEU A 45 -7.47 -6.15 -9.39
N SER A 46 -6.70 -5.41 -8.60
CA SER A 46 -5.44 -4.77 -9.00
C SER A 46 -4.21 -5.58 -8.60
N SER A 47 -4.37 -6.80 -8.08
CA SER A 47 -3.27 -7.68 -7.73
C SER A 47 -2.91 -8.61 -8.90
N GLU A 48 -1.62 -8.81 -9.09
CA GLU A 48 -1.05 -9.74 -10.06
C GLU A 48 -0.10 -10.70 -9.36
N VAL A 49 0.15 -11.85 -9.98
CA VAL A 49 1.17 -12.80 -9.52
C VAL A 49 2.44 -12.53 -10.30
N SER A 50 3.54 -12.30 -9.59
CA SER A 50 4.84 -12.06 -10.22
C SER A 50 5.35 -13.33 -10.93
N ASP A 51 5.94 -13.15 -12.09
CA ASP A 51 6.68 -14.20 -12.81
C ASP A 51 8.17 -14.27 -12.42
N GLY A 52 8.62 -13.40 -11.53
CA GLY A 52 10.01 -13.32 -11.07
C GLY A 52 10.96 -12.63 -12.04
N SER A 53 10.49 -12.05 -13.14
CA SER A 53 11.35 -11.49 -14.19
C SER A 53 11.02 -10.04 -14.54
N ALA A 54 9.76 -9.67 -14.55
CA ALA A 54 9.30 -8.34 -14.90
C ALA A 54 9.52 -7.33 -13.78
N PRO A 55 10.16 -6.18 -14.03
CA PRO A 55 10.28 -5.13 -13.01
C PRO A 55 8.95 -4.41 -12.81
N THR A 56 8.59 -4.18 -11.54
CA THR A 56 7.46 -3.34 -11.15
C THR A 56 7.98 -1.95 -10.82
N ASP A 57 7.48 -0.93 -11.51
CA ASP A 57 7.87 0.48 -11.33
C ASP A 57 7.31 1.04 -10.00
N LEU A 58 8.16 1.82 -9.30
CA LEU A 58 7.86 2.52 -8.04
C LEU A 58 8.02 4.04 -8.18
N GLY A 59 8.04 4.58 -9.40
CA GLY A 59 8.20 6.02 -9.64
C GLY A 59 9.64 6.55 -9.48
N GLY A 60 10.38 6.15 -8.47
CA GLY A 60 11.78 6.52 -8.22
C GLY A 60 12.77 5.35 -8.34
N GLY A 61 12.27 4.17 -8.64
CA GLY A 61 13.00 2.92 -8.81
C GLY A 61 12.08 1.82 -9.28
N SER A 62 12.56 0.60 -9.31
CA SER A 62 11.76 -0.58 -9.65
C SER A 62 12.15 -1.76 -8.79
N VAL A 63 11.32 -2.78 -8.75
CA VAL A 63 11.63 -4.04 -8.08
C VAL A 63 11.22 -5.23 -8.93
N VAL A 64 12.10 -6.20 -9.06
CA VAL A 64 11.78 -7.53 -9.56
C VAL A 64 11.33 -8.36 -8.36
N VAL A 65 10.02 -8.56 -8.25
CA VAL A 65 9.43 -9.33 -7.17
C VAL A 65 9.65 -10.82 -7.45
N PRO A 66 10.06 -11.66 -6.47
CA PRO A 66 10.22 -13.09 -6.67
C PRO A 66 8.99 -13.75 -7.30
N ALA A 67 9.20 -14.84 -8.04
CA ALA A 67 8.12 -15.57 -8.69
C ALA A 67 7.08 -16.08 -7.69
N ASP A 68 5.84 -16.19 -8.15
CA ASP A 68 4.66 -16.64 -7.39
C ASP A 68 4.19 -15.71 -6.26
N TRP A 69 4.89 -14.59 -6.02
CA TRP A 69 4.43 -13.60 -5.05
C TRP A 69 3.27 -12.77 -5.62
N VAL A 70 2.33 -12.43 -4.76
CA VAL A 70 1.21 -11.55 -5.11
C VAL A 70 1.64 -10.09 -4.95
N VAL A 71 1.52 -9.32 -6.02
CA VAL A 71 1.81 -7.88 -6.06
C VAL A 71 0.50 -7.11 -6.10
N THR A 72 0.31 -6.18 -5.20
CA THR A 72 -0.82 -5.25 -5.19
C THR A 72 -0.31 -3.83 -5.29
N ARG A 73 -0.79 -3.06 -6.25
CA ARG A 73 -0.43 -1.65 -6.40
C ARG A 73 -1.26 -0.79 -5.46
N ASP A 74 -0.60 -0.11 -4.53
CA ASP A 74 -1.25 0.79 -3.56
C ASP A 74 -1.36 2.22 -4.12
N SER A 75 -0.30 2.68 -4.83
CA SER A 75 -0.24 3.99 -5.49
C SER A 75 0.71 3.96 -6.69
N ALA A 76 1.00 5.11 -7.30
CA ALA A 76 2.03 5.22 -8.34
C ALA A 76 3.43 4.83 -7.82
N ASP A 77 3.70 5.17 -6.54
CA ASP A 77 5.03 5.08 -5.94
C ASP A 77 5.13 3.94 -4.90
N ALA A 78 4.04 3.18 -4.67
CA ALA A 78 3.98 2.15 -3.65
C ALA A 78 3.27 0.87 -4.09
N ILE A 79 3.82 -0.26 -3.65
CA ILE A 79 3.24 -1.59 -3.80
C ILE A 79 3.27 -2.35 -2.49
N THR A 80 2.37 -3.29 -2.34
CA THR A 80 2.41 -4.33 -1.32
C THR A 80 2.64 -5.67 -2.00
N VAL A 81 3.60 -6.42 -1.53
CA VAL A 81 3.89 -7.77 -2.00
C VAL A 81 3.65 -8.78 -0.87
N ARG A 82 3.30 -10.00 -1.24
CA ARG A 82 3.00 -11.07 -0.29
C ARG A 82 3.43 -12.41 -0.85
N THR A 83 4.05 -13.23 0.00
CA THR A 83 4.36 -14.62 -0.34
C THR A 83 3.10 -15.46 -0.62
N PRO A 84 3.21 -16.55 -1.38
CA PRO A 84 2.08 -17.44 -1.69
C PRO A 84 1.38 -18.01 -0.45
N ASP A 85 2.13 -18.31 0.61
CA ASP A 85 1.62 -18.77 1.91
C ASP A 85 1.00 -17.64 2.75
N GLY A 86 1.23 -16.37 2.37
CA GLY A 86 0.73 -15.19 3.06
C GLY A 86 1.48 -14.86 4.36
N ALA A 87 2.51 -15.61 4.71
CA ALA A 87 3.25 -15.43 5.96
C ALA A 87 4.16 -14.20 5.94
N LEU A 88 4.68 -13.79 4.77
CA LEU A 88 5.44 -12.57 4.60
C LEU A 88 4.64 -11.55 3.79
N ARG A 89 4.57 -10.34 4.32
CA ARG A 89 4.03 -9.17 3.63
C ARG A 89 5.05 -8.05 3.67
N ALA A 90 5.34 -7.45 2.52
CA ALA A 90 6.21 -6.29 2.45
C ALA A 90 5.52 -5.15 1.70
N ARG A 91 5.66 -3.92 2.22
CA ARG A 91 5.32 -2.68 1.53
C ARG A 91 6.60 -2.03 1.03
N LEU A 92 6.63 -1.74 -0.25
CA LEU A 92 7.71 -1.01 -0.91
C LEU A 92 7.17 0.34 -1.38
N GLU A 93 7.91 1.40 -1.10
CA GLU A 93 7.51 2.77 -1.40
C GLU A 93 8.74 3.61 -1.78
N SER A 94 8.67 4.32 -2.90
CA SER A 94 9.70 5.32 -3.24
C SER A 94 9.54 6.53 -2.34
N VAL A 95 10.63 6.95 -1.67
CA VAL A 95 10.64 8.07 -0.72
C VAL A 95 11.79 9.02 -1.06
N ASP A 96 11.59 10.32 -0.83
CA ASP A 96 12.62 11.35 -1.03
C ASP A 96 13.54 11.47 0.21
N GLU A 97 14.04 10.34 0.66
CA GLU A 97 14.91 10.18 1.81
C GLU A 97 16.11 9.30 1.42
N LYS A 98 17.23 9.44 2.14
CA LYS A 98 18.38 8.54 2.00
C LYS A 98 18.11 7.20 2.69
N PRO A 99 18.75 6.11 2.26
CA PRO A 99 18.56 4.80 2.90
C PRO A 99 18.74 4.79 4.41
N GLY A 100 19.76 5.51 4.92
CA GLY A 100 20.02 5.62 6.36
C GLY A 100 18.95 6.38 7.14
N ASP A 101 18.38 7.44 6.55
CA ASP A 101 17.36 8.26 7.19
C ASP A 101 16.03 7.47 7.34
N VAL A 102 15.67 6.67 6.32
CA VAL A 102 14.51 5.75 6.36
C VAL A 102 14.54 4.85 7.59
N VAL A 103 15.71 4.32 7.93
CA VAL A 103 15.89 3.39 9.05
C VAL A 103 15.99 4.12 10.38
N ALA A 104 16.59 5.32 10.40
CA ALA A 104 16.66 6.15 11.60
C ALA A 104 15.27 6.53 12.13
N ASP A 105 14.32 6.81 11.25
CA ASP A 105 12.94 7.12 11.59
C ASP A 105 12.18 5.92 12.19
N ALA A 106 12.61 4.70 11.90
CA ALA A 106 12.01 3.50 12.47
C ALA A 106 12.31 3.32 13.97
N GLY A 107 13.33 4.01 14.50
CA GLY A 107 13.57 4.17 15.94
C GLY A 107 13.98 2.91 16.70
N VAL A 108 14.34 1.82 16.04
CA VAL A 108 14.52 0.50 16.66
C VAL A 108 15.84 -0.15 16.23
N GLY A 109 16.68 -0.50 17.20
CA GLY A 109 17.80 -1.42 17.03
C GLY A 109 19.05 -0.85 16.35
N ALA A 110 20.08 -1.69 16.21
CA ALA A 110 21.29 -1.37 15.48
C ALA A 110 21.09 -1.62 13.98
N SER A 111 21.22 -0.57 13.17
CA SER A 111 21.17 -0.71 11.71
C SER A 111 22.39 -1.44 11.17
N ARG A 112 22.20 -2.19 10.09
CA ARG A 112 23.22 -2.83 9.30
C ARG A 112 23.17 -2.28 7.88
N SER A 113 24.32 -2.29 7.21
CA SER A 113 24.42 -1.85 5.82
C SER A 113 25.06 -2.94 5.00
N GLU A 114 24.49 -3.25 3.85
CA GLU A 114 25.02 -4.24 2.91
C GLU A 114 24.92 -3.72 1.46
N LEU A 115 25.88 -4.15 0.64
CA LEU A 115 25.89 -3.84 -0.79
C LEU A 115 25.16 -4.95 -1.54
N LEU A 116 24.11 -4.60 -2.26
CA LEU A 116 23.32 -5.50 -3.07
C LEU A 116 24.01 -5.79 -4.42
N ALA A 117 23.65 -6.90 -5.07
CA ALA A 117 24.13 -7.23 -6.41
C ALA A 117 23.77 -6.18 -7.47
N SER A 118 22.70 -5.40 -7.24
CA SER A 118 22.31 -4.25 -8.06
C SER A 118 23.28 -3.06 -7.97
N GLY A 119 24.25 -3.08 -7.04
CA GLY A 119 25.13 -1.96 -6.75
C GLY A 119 24.50 -0.92 -5.81
N LEU A 120 23.27 -1.12 -5.40
CA LEU A 120 22.59 -0.29 -4.39
C LEU A 120 23.01 -0.74 -2.98
N THR A 121 22.87 0.14 -2.02
CA THR A 121 23.07 -0.18 -0.61
C THR A 121 21.71 -0.37 0.07
N ALA A 122 21.56 -1.47 0.78
CA ALA A 122 20.48 -1.68 1.73
C ALA A 122 20.96 -1.32 3.14
N VAL A 123 20.30 -0.37 3.78
CA VAL A 123 20.45 -0.10 5.21
C VAL A 123 19.20 -0.65 5.88
N HIS A 124 19.33 -1.55 6.85
CA HIS A 124 18.19 -2.21 7.44
C HIS A 124 18.32 -2.40 8.95
N VAL A 125 17.19 -2.59 9.62
CA VAL A 125 17.07 -2.97 11.01
C VAL A 125 16.09 -4.15 11.11
N ASP A 126 16.49 -5.16 11.88
CA ASP A 126 15.64 -6.28 12.24
C ASP A 126 14.76 -5.88 13.43
N LEU A 127 13.46 -6.19 13.34
CA LEU A 127 12.49 -5.97 14.40
C LEU A 127 12.36 -7.23 15.28
N ASP A 128 11.91 -7.05 16.52
CA ASP A 128 11.77 -8.14 17.50
C ASP A 128 10.73 -9.21 17.08
N ASP A 129 9.78 -8.84 16.23
CA ASP A 129 8.76 -9.72 15.67
C ASP A 129 9.23 -10.47 14.41
N GLY A 130 10.50 -10.35 14.05
CA GLY A 130 11.06 -10.94 12.83
C GLY A 130 10.85 -10.12 11.56
N GLY A 131 10.16 -8.98 11.68
CA GLY A 131 10.02 -8.00 10.60
C GLY A 131 11.34 -7.27 10.30
N VAL A 132 11.33 -6.50 9.20
CA VAL A 132 12.49 -5.71 8.78
C VAL A 132 12.01 -4.35 8.27
N VAL A 133 12.73 -3.30 8.64
CA VAL A 133 12.63 -1.99 7.99
C VAL A 133 13.93 -1.75 7.25
N ALA A 134 13.85 -1.44 5.96
CA ALA A 134 15.02 -1.16 5.14
C ALA A 134 14.82 0.07 4.26
N GLY A 135 15.92 0.80 4.03
CA GLY A 135 16.06 1.79 2.98
C GLY A 135 17.04 1.26 1.93
N VAL A 136 16.65 1.24 0.66
CA VAL A 136 17.49 0.73 -0.44
C VAL A 136 17.69 1.82 -1.48
N GLY A 137 18.94 2.14 -1.77
CA GLY A 137 19.29 3.19 -2.72
C GLY A 137 20.81 3.44 -2.79
N GLU A 138 21.19 4.57 -3.36
CA GLU A 138 22.58 5.04 -3.27
C GLU A 138 22.89 5.46 -1.83
N PRO A 139 24.08 5.17 -1.30
CA PRO A 139 24.38 5.28 0.15
C PRO A 139 24.05 6.63 0.78
N ASP A 140 24.31 7.71 0.06
CA ASP A 140 24.20 9.09 0.58
C ASP A 140 23.25 9.97 -0.25
N ALA A 141 22.40 9.38 -1.09
CA ALA A 141 21.52 10.10 -1.99
C ALA A 141 20.05 9.67 -1.85
N ALA A 142 19.17 10.64 -2.05
CA ALA A 142 17.74 10.44 -2.29
C ALA A 142 17.48 10.40 -3.82
N PRO A 143 16.37 9.82 -4.28
CA PRO A 143 15.41 9.04 -3.51
C PRO A 143 15.91 7.65 -3.15
N SER A 144 15.20 6.97 -2.26
CA SER A 144 15.41 5.55 -1.94
C SER A 144 14.08 4.80 -1.94
N VAL A 145 14.15 3.47 -1.87
CA VAL A 145 12.99 2.61 -1.67
C VAL A 145 12.93 2.22 -0.20
N ARG A 146 11.88 2.67 0.48
CA ARG A 146 11.52 2.20 1.82
C ARG A 146 10.88 0.84 1.70
N VAL A 147 11.35 -0.13 2.46
CA VAL A 147 10.80 -1.49 2.54
C VAL A 147 10.41 -1.76 3.98
N VAL A 148 9.15 -2.10 4.22
CA VAL A 148 8.64 -2.51 5.53
C VAL A 148 8.11 -3.92 5.41
N VAL A 149 8.79 -4.86 6.05
CA VAL A 149 8.45 -6.29 6.04
C VAL A 149 7.80 -6.68 7.34
N GLN A 150 6.68 -7.37 7.26
CA GLN A 150 5.98 -8.00 8.35
C GLN A 150 5.98 -9.51 8.12
N VAL A 151 6.32 -10.28 9.15
CA VAL A 151 6.33 -11.75 9.10
C VAL A 151 5.28 -12.28 10.08
N HIS A 152 4.40 -13.12 9.57
CA HIS A 152 3.34 -13.78 10.33
C HIS A 152 3.45 -15.28 10.07
N PRO A 153 4.44 -15.97 10.67
CA PRO A 153 4.70 -17.36 10.40
C PRO A 153 3.50 -18.23 10.80
N ALA A 154 3.31 -19.33 10.10
CA ALA A 154 2.34 -20.32 10.49
C ALA A 154 2.74 -20.95 11.86
N GLU A 155 1.78 -21.60 12.51
CA GLU A 155 2.04 -22.27 13.79
C GLU A 155 3.15 -23.33 13.64
N GLY A 156 4.27 -23.09 14.30
CA GLY A 156 5.45 -23.97 14.28
C GLY A 156 6.60 -23.50 13.39
N ASP A 157 6.40 -22.50 12.55
CA ASP A 157 7.46 -21.91 11.74
C ASP A 157 8.19 -20.79 12.51
N GLU A 158 9.48 -20.62 12.26
CA GLU A 158 10.26 -19.55 12.86
C GLU A 158 10.38 -18.35 11.89
N PRO A 159 10.28 -17.09 12.38
CA PRO A 159 10.47 -15.89 11.54
C PRO A 159 11.80 -15.88 10.78
N ALA A 160 12.83 -16.55 11.32
CA ALA A 160 14.14 -16.65 10.69
C ALA A 160 14.12 -17.40 9.34
N GLU A 161 13.15 -18.26 9.09
CA GLU A 161 13.01 -19.02 7.83
C GLU A 161 12.72 -18.10 6.64
N TYR A 162 12.12 -16.93 6.91
CA TYR A 162 11.78 -15.95 5.87
C TYR A 162 12.93 -15.00 5.51
N ARG A 163 14.10 -15.09 6.18
CA ARG A 163 15.25 -14.21 5.90
C ARG A 163 15.76 -14.28 4.47
N THR A 164 15.78 -15.48 3.89
CA THR A 164 16.18 -15.67 2.48
C THR A 164 15.21 -14.95 1.55
N ALA A 165 13.90 -15.11 1.78
CA ALA A 165 12.87 -14.47 0.99
C ALA A 165 12.92 -12.92 1.09
N ILE A 166 13.25 -12.38 2.27
CA ILE A 166 13.51 -10.95 2.47
C ILE A 166 14.74 -10.50 1.68
N GLY A 167 15.84 -11.26 1.75
CA GLY A 167 17.06 -10.98 0.99
C GLY A 167 16.81 -10.96 -0.51
N ASP A 168 16.11 -11.96 -1.05
CA ASP A 168 15.76 -12.04 -2.47
C ASP A 168 14.90 -10.85 -2.93
N LEU A 169 13.97 -10.39 -2.08
CA LEU A 169 13.17 -9.20 -2.37
C LEU A 169 14.03 -7.94 -2.43
N LEU A 170 14.95 -7.74 -1.47
CA LEU A 170 15.85 -6.58 -1.44
C LEU A 170 16.81 -6.61 -2.66
N GLU A 171 17.35 -7.79 -2.99
CA GLU A 171 18.18 -8.00 -4.19
C GLU A 171 17.41 -7.74 -5.49
N GLY A 172 16.10 -7.79 -5.48
CA GLY A 172 15.24 -7.44 -6.63
C GLY A 172 15.16 -5.94 -6.92
N ILE A 173 15.55 -5.06 -5.99
CA ILE A 173 15.40 -3.60 -6.15
C ILE A 173 16.43 -3.06 -7.12
N ARG A 174 15.98 -2.20 -8.06
CA ARG A 174 16.76 -1.55 -9.12
C ARG A 174 16.43 -0.06 -9.16
N ARG A 175 17.33 0.68 -9.75
CA ARG A 175 17.15 2.11 -10.03
C ARG A 175 16.97 2.36 -11.53
#